data_730f0414a0051fb32938f373e515b83c
#
_entry.id   730f0414a0051fb32938f373e515b83c
#
_cell.length_a   1.000
_cell.length_b   1.000
_cell.length_c   1.000
_cell.angle_alpha   90.00
_cell.angle_beta   90.00
_cell.angle_gamma   90.00
#
_symmetry.space_group_name_H-M   'P 1'
#
loop_
_entity.id
_entity.type
_entity.pdbx_description
1 polymer ?
#
loop_
_entity_poly.entity_id
_entity_poly.type
_entity_poly.pdbx_seq_one_letter_code
_entity_poly.pdbx_strand_id
1 'polypeptide(L)'
;MSLCIGNFDKSILPNSIVEAVTVPQKMYGVKFDGVNSAGVRTYDAARFVWEPSTATKAGKDSFLGIPMFTPRECITEYDTVEGKQKVVAYKGDNGYDTLKASKTGDVMMEFTRFYYYRPSETEWILSPEYIFGFKPAPAFYRDGKLLDKVYVGKYNLGIGYVSQSGVETLSNVDMNTIRTNLRSKGMYMWDLKWWETLKMLCLVKYANCDVQACNSAGYNSGDRTYPSGNADNVRGLDGSNTSIATNEACLTFGIENAYGNVWKFMDGVFCNDYYLYFKEVSEITNDPTSVADLSVYDKMANNIAVGGNNAELKTLTFNTDYDYITAPQTFGDGPYNDYYWGQSGLRECLVGGDAWLGGSGGLFVFAVHRAVGIADVNYGSGVMWY
;
A
#
# COMPACT_ATOMS: atom_id res chain seq x y z
N MET A 1 -19.78 7.24 -18.27
CA MET A 1 -19.79 6.75 -19.65
C MET A 1 -20.70 5.54 -19.70
N SER A 2 -21.90 5.66 -20.21
CA SER A 2 -22.75 4.50 -20.45
C SER A 2 -22.09 3.74 -21.60
N LEU A 3 -21.54 2.55 -21.34
CA LEU A 3 -21.16 1.65 -22.44
C LEU A 3 -22.46 1.30 -23.17
N CYS A 4 -22.75 2.02 -24.25
CA CYS A 4 -23.66 1.54 -25.26
C CYS A 4 -23.02 0.29 -25.91
N ILE A 5 -23.27 -0.88 -25.33
CA ILE A 5 -23.24 -2.11 -26.09
C ILE A 5 -24.36 -1.90 -27.09
N GLY A 6 -24.01 -1.65 -28.36
CA GLY A 6 -24.99 -1.43 -29.43
C GLY A 6 -26.10 -2.48 -29.36
N ASN A 7 -27.28 -2.19 -29.92
CA ASN A 7 -28.49 -3.00 -29.90
C ASN A 7 -28.20 -4.49 -30.16
N PHE A 8 -27.72 -5.19 -29.13
CA PHE A 8 -27.63 -6.64 -29.13
C PHE A 8 -29.02 -7.19 -28.87
N ASP A 9 -29.52 -7.98 -29.78
CA ASP A 9 -30.74 -8.71 -29.59
C ASP A 9 -30.51 -9.76 -28.47
N LYS A 10 -30.97 -9.45 -27.26
CA LYS A 10 -30.82 -10.30 -26.08
C LYS A 10 -31.49 -11.68 -26.24
N SER A 11 -32.37 -11.84 -27.21
CA SER A 11 -33.12 -13.10 -27.44
C SER A 11 -32.24 -14.22 -28.01
N ILE A 12 -31.05 -13.89 -28.56
CA ILE A 12 -30.14 -14.86 -29.16
C ILE A 12 -29.03 -15.33 -28.19
N LEU A 13 -28.95 -14.77 -26.99
CA LEU A 13 -27.94 -15.17 -26.01
C LEU A 13 -28.50 -16.24 -25.07
N PRO A 14 -27.68 -17.24 -24.68
CA PRO A 14 -28.06 -18.15 -23.59
C PRO A 14 -28.42 -17.37 -22.31
N ASN A 15 -29.44 -17.81 -21.58
CA ASN A 15 -29.89 -17.12 -20.35
C ASN A 15 -28.75 -16.82 -19.36
N SER A 16 -27.75 -17.71 -19.26
CA SER A 16 -26.54 -17.48 -18.42
C SER A 16 -25.70 -16.29 -18.87
N ILE A 17 -25.66 -15.99 -20.17
CA ILE A 17 -24.93 -14.81 -20.71
C ILE A 17 -25.80 -13.55 -20.54
N VAL A 18 -27.11 -13.66 -20.68
CA VAL A 18 -28.05 -12.54 -20.47
C VAL A 18 -28.04 -12.12 -18.99
N GLU A 19 -27.99 -13.07 -18.05
CA GLU A 19 -27.86 -12.76 -16.62
C GLU A 19 -26.53 -12.09 -16.31
N ALA A 20 -25.42 -12.56 -16.87
CA ALA A 20 -24.09 -11.94 -16.67
C ALA A 20 -24.02 -10.51 -17.22
N VAL A 21 -24.75 -10.18 -18.29
CA VAL A 21 -24.82 -8.84 -18.88
C VAL A 21 -25.75 -7.89 -18.11
N THR A 22 -26.67 -8.43 -17.30
CA THR A 22 -27.68 -7.64 -16.58
C THR A 22 -27.33 -7.35 -15.12
N VAL A 23 -26.31 -7.98 -14.55
CA VAL A 23 -25.85 -7.66 -13.19
C VAL A 23 -25.17 -6.28 -13.22
N PRO A 24 -25.66 -5.27 -12.45
CA PRO A 24 -24.99 -3.98 -12.36
C PRO A 24 -23.58 -4.17 -11.81
N GLN A 25 -22.58 -3.82 -12.61
CA GLN A 25 -21.19 -3.90 -12.19
C GLN A 25 -20.91 -2.83 -11.13
N LYS A 26 -20.31 -3.21 -10.01
CA LYS A 26 -19.96 -2.31 -8.93
C LYS A 26 -18.67 -1.57 -9.23
N MET A 27 -18.73 -0.25 -9.22
CA MET A 27 -17.60 0.64 -9.45
C MET A 27 -17.53 1.70 -8.36
N TYR A 28 -16.35 1.92 -7.83
CA TYR A 28 -16.09 2.90 -6.77
C TYR A 28 -14.97 3.84 -7.25
N GLY A 29 -15.28 5.10 -7.46
CA GLY A 29 -14.32 6.02 -8.03
C GLY A 29 -14.10 7.26 -7.18
N VAL A 30 -13.01 7.96 -7.51
CA VAL A 30 -12.67 9.29 -7.02
C VAL A 30 -12.05 10.11 -8.14
N LYS A 31 -12.38 11.39 -8.18
CA LYS A 31 -11.78 12.36 -9.09
C LYS A 31 -11.29 13.57 -8.32
N PHE A 32 -10.04 13.96 -8.59
CA PHE A 32 -9.41 15.15 -8.04
C PHE A 32 -9.32 16.25 -9.09
N ASP A 33 -9.21 17.50 -8.68
CA ASP A 33 -9.03 18.65 -9.57
C ASP A 33 -7.54 18.94 -9.88
N GLY A 34 -6.62 18.26 -9.20
CA GLY A 34 -5.17 18.46 -9.33
C GLY A 34 -4.61 19.67 -8.58
N VAL A 35 -5.45 20.38 -7.84
CA VAL A 35 -5.09 21.61 -7.09
C VAL A 35 -5.36 21.42 -5.59
N ASN A 36 -6.54 20.92 -5.25
CA ASN A 36 -6.96 20.69 -3.88
C ASN A 36 -6.74 19.23 -3.48
N SER A 37 -6.45 18.98 -2.22
CA SER A 37 -6.29 17.61 -1.70
C SER A 37 -7.61 16.83 -1.67
N ALA A 38 -8.74 17.52 -1.47
CA ALA A 38 -10.04 16.87 -1.44
C ALA A 38 -10.52 16.48 -2.84
N GLY A 39 -10.93 15.21 -2.98
CA GLY A 39 -11.52 14.65 -4.20
C GLY A 39 -13.04 14.48 -4.10
N VAL A 40 -13.65 14.23 -5.24
CA VAL A 40 -15.08 13.92 -5.35
C VAL A 40 -15.27 12.45 -5.65
N ARG A 41 -15.98 11.71 -4.78
CA ARG A 41 -16.33 10.31 -5.04
C ARG A 41 -17.32 10.19 -6.20
N THR A 42 -17.13 9.16 -7.01
CA THR A 42 -17.93 8.92 -8.23
C THR A 42 -18.50 7.49 -8.23
N TYR A 43 -19.41 7.21 -9.14
CA TYR A 43 -20.09 5.92 -9.31
C TYR A 43 -20.81 5.47 -8.02
N ASP A 44 -20.70 4.21 -7.64
CA ASP A 44 -21.34 3.66 -6.42
C ASP A 44 -20.82 4.33 -5.14
N ALA A 45 -19.61 4.90 -5.16
CA ALA A 45 -19.05 5.64 -4.02
C ALA A 45 -19.59 7.06 -3.87
N ALA A 46 -20.32 7.62 -4.83
CA ALA A 46 -20.73 9.03 -4.85
C ALA A 46 -21.50 9.49 -3.59
N ARG A 47 -22.19 8.58 -2.91
CA ARG A 47 -22.95 8.88 -1.67
C ARG A 47 -22.30 8.30 -0.41
N PHE A 48 -21.13 7.70 -0.53
CA PHE A 48 -20.45 7.07 0.61
C PHE A 48 -19.85 8.13 1.53
N VAL A 49 -19.90 7.83 2.82
CA VAL A 49 -19.31 8.64 3.86
C VAL A 49 -18.20 7.84 4.52
N TRP A 50 -17.09 8.49 4.78
CA TRP A 50 -16.01 7.93 5.57
C TRP A 50 -15.49 8.97 6.58
N GLU A 51 -15.33 8.54 7.83
CA GLU A 51 -14.70 9.28 8.92
C GLU A 51 -13.81 8.30 9.71
N PRO A 52 -12.61 8.70 10.14
CA PRO A 52 -11.72 7.82 10.90
C PRO A 52 -12.27 7.48 12.28
N SER A 53 -11.84 6.35 12.80
CA SER A 53 -12.17 5.88 14.14
C SER A 53 -11.13 6.32 15.17
N THR A 54 -11.52 6.29 16.47
CA THR A 54 -10.59 6.41 17.60
C THR A 54 -10.79 5.24 18.57
N ALA A 55 -10.01 5.19 19.65
CA ALA A 55 -10.21 4.20 20.71
C ALA A 55 -11.57 4.35 21.41
N THR A 56 -12.13 5.55 21.43
CA THR A 56 -13.39 5.85 22.16
C THR A 56 -14.59 6.01 21.23
N LYS A 57 -14.38 6.37 19.96
CA LYS A 57 -15.43 6.65 18.98
C LYS A 57 -15.24 5.81 17.73
N ALA A 58 -16.25 5.05 17.33
CA ALA A 58 -16.30 4.46 15.99
C ALA A 58 -16.52 5.58 14.96
N GLY A 59 -15.75 5.54 13.86
CA GLY A 59 -15.93 6.40 12.72
C GLY A 59 -17.17 6.03 11.92
N LYS A 60 -17.33 6.66 10.74
CA LYS A 60 -18.30 6.24 9.74
C LYS A 60 -17.57 5.62 8.56
N ASP A 61 -18.03 4.48 8.10
CA ASP A 61 -17.39 3.81 6.98
C ASP A 61 -18.43 3.08 6.12
N SER A 62 -18.88 3.76 5.05
CA SER A 62 -19.80 3.19 4.07
C SER A 62 -19.17 2.09 3.21
N PHE A 63 -17.86 1.91 3.26
CA PHE A 63 -17.13 0.90 2.50
C PHE A 63 -17.05 -0.46 3.23
N LEU A 64 -17.40 -0.50 4.53
CA LEU A 64 -17.42 -1.76 5.28
C LEU A 64 -18.35 -2.79 4.63
N GLY A 65 -17.88 -4.03 4.54
CA GLY A 65 -18.58 -5.13 3.89
C GLY A 65 -18.27 -5.28 2.39
N ILE A 66 -17.61 -4.30 1.76
CA ILE A 66 -17.09 -4.45 0.40
C ILE A 66 -15.72 -5.13 0.51
N PRO A 67 -15.53 -6.35 -0.06
CA PRO A 67 -14.35 -7.18 0.22
C PRO A 67 -13.01 -6.47 0.05
N MET A 68 -12.82 -5.69 -1.02
CA MET A 68 -11.56 -4.99 -1.27
C MET A 68 -11.25 -3.87 -0.27
N PHE A 69 -12.28 -3.26 0.36
CA PHE A 69 -12.13 -2.22 1.38
C PHE A 69 -12.21 -2.74 2.82
N THR A 70 -12.46 -4.05 2.98
CA THR A 70 -12.66 -4.68 4.29
C THR A 70 -11.70 -5.86 4.45
N PRO A 71 -10.39 -5.59 4.59
CA PRO A 71 -9.41 -6.66 4.83
C PRO A 71 -9.70 -7.37 6.15
N ARG A 72 -9.33 -8.64 6.22
CA ARG A 72 -9.56 -9.50 7.38
C ARG A 72 -8.28 -9.70 8.17
N GLU A 73 -8.33 -9.39 9.46
CA GLU A 73 -7.21 -9.67 10.37
C GLU A 73 -7.11 -11.17 10.63
N CYS A 74 -5.90 -11.74 10.46
CA CYS A 74 -5.63 -13.16 10.68
C CYS A 74 -4.25 -13.38 11.30
N ILE A 75 -4.02 -14.58 11.80
CA ILE A 75 -2.70 -15.05 12.23
C ILE A 75 -2.21 -16.06 11.19
N THR A 76 -0.94 -15.94 10.81
CA THR A 76 -0.29 -16.85 9.87
C THR A 76 0.96 -17.47 10.50
N GLU A 77 1.28 -18.67 10.07
CA GLU A 77 2.47 -19.40 10.49
C GLU A 77 3.19 -19.99 9.27
N TYR A 78 4.49 -20.10 9.38
CA TYR A 78 5.30 -20.79 8.38
C TYR A 78 5.17 -22.31 8.54
N ASP A 79 4.63 -22.97 7.53
CA ASP A 79 4.57 -24.43 7.47
C ASP A 79 5.91 -24.97 6.94
N THR A 80 6.70 -25.56 7.81
CA THR A 80 8.02 -26.09 7.45
C THR A 80 7.96 -27.31 6.55
N VAL A 81 6.83 -28.00 6.50
CA VAL A 81 6.60 -29.17 5.63
C VAL A 81 6.28 -28.73 4.21
N GLU A 82 5.39 -27.74 4.07
CA GLU A 82 4.99 -27.23 2.77
C GLU A 82 5.92 -26.09 2.26
N GLY A 83 6.78 -25.55 3.13
CA GLY A 83 7.70 -24.47 2.78
C GLY A 83 7.01 -23.13 2.47
N LYS A 84 5.82 -22.88 3.04
CA LYS A 84 5.03 -21.69 2.77
C LYS A 84 4.27 -21.20 4.01
N GLN A 85 3.80 -19.96 3.96
CA GLN A 85 2.90 -19.40 4.96
C GLN A 85 1.50 -20.00 4.83
N LYS A 86 0.80 -20.16 5.95
CA LYS A 86 -0.62 -20.54 6.02
C LYS A 86 -1.36 -19.73 7.07
N VAL A 87 -2.63 -19.44 6.82
CA VAL A 87 -3.53 -18.87 7.83
C VAL A 87 -3.92 -19.95 8.84
N VAL A 88 -3.76 -19.65 10.13
CA VAL A 88 -4.11 -20.57 11.23
C VAL A 88 -5.38 -20.12 11.99
N ALA A 89 -5.68 -18.80 12.04
CA ALA A 89 -6.90 -18.29 12.63
C ALA A 89 -7.24 -16.90 12.06
N TYR A 90 -8.53 -16.61 11.91
CA TYR A 90 -9.02 -15.26 11.66
C TYR A 90 -9.49 -14.61 12.97
N LYS A 91 -9.45 -13.30 13.03
CA LYS A 91 -10.02 -12.53 14.15
C LYS A 91 -11.49 -12.87 14.32
N GLY A 92 -11.84 -13.28 15.53
CA GLY A 92 -13.18 -13.79 15.86
C GLY A 92 -13.30 -15.31 15.85
N ASP A 93 -12.33 -16.05 15.32
CA ASP A 93 -12.28 -17.50 15.43
C ASP A 93 -11.88 -17.92 16.86
N ASN A 94 -12.33 -19.10 17.25
CA ASN A 94 -11.91 -19.70 18.53
C ASN A 94 -10.39 -19.92 18.52
N GLY A 95 -9.71 -19.40 19.55
CA GLY A 95 -8.24 -19.50 19.69
C GLY A 95 -7.45 -18.34 19.10
N TYR A 96 -8.03 -17.46 18.28
CA TYR A 96 -7.33 -16.30 17.72
C TYR A 96 -6.65 -15.44 18.80
N ASP A 97 -7.40 -15.03 19.85
CA ASP A 97 -6.88 -14.17 20.89
C ASP A 97 -5.76 -14.86 21.71
N THR A 98 -5.82 -16.17 21.88
CA THR A 98 -4.78 -16.96 22.52
C THR A 98 -3.49 -16.97 21.70
N LEU A 99 -3.59 -17.19 20.39
CA LEU A 99 -2.44 -17.16 19.47
C LEU A 99 -1.82 -15.77 19.42
N LYS A 100 -2.65 -14.71 19.33
CA LYS A 100 -2.17 -13.32 19.36
C LYS A 100 -1.45 -12.99 20.66
N ALA A 101 -2.02 -13.35 21.79
CA ALA A 101 -1.44 -13.10 23.12
C ALA A 101 -0.13 -13.86 23.38
N SER A 102 -0.03 -15.10 22.89
CA SER A 102 1.18 -15.92 22.98
C SER A 102 2.28 -15.50 21.99
N LYS A 103 1.98 -14.56 21.11
CA LYS A 103 2.88 -14.13 20.00
C LYS A 103 3.32 -15.30 19.12
N THR A 104 2.42 -16.26 18.90
CA THR A 104 2.62 -17.36 17.97
C THR A 104 2.14 -16.94 16.60
N GLY A 105 3.02 -17.00 15.59
CA GLY A 105 2.74 -16.56 14.23
C GLY A 105 2.76 -15.04 14.02
N ASP A 106 2.44 -14.62 12.83
CA ASP A 106 2.41 -13.24 12.39
C ASP A 106 0.97 -12.73 12.26
N VAL A 107 0.69 -11.54 12.77
CA VAL A 107 -0.62 -10.88 12.60
C VAL A 107 -0.64 -10.19 11.25
N MET A 108 -1.53 -10.64 10.36
CA MET A 108 -1.63 -10.18 8.99
C MET A 108 -3.03 -9.64 8.68
N MET A 109 -3.10 -8.77 7.68
CA MET A 109 -4.33 -8.33 7.03
C MET A 109 -4.46 -9.03 5.69
N GLU A 110 -5.51 -9.82 5.51
CA GLU A 110 -5.87 -10.47 4.25
C GLU A 110 -6.63 -9.50 3.36
N PHE A 111 -6.07 -9.15 2.21
CA PHE A 111 -6.71 -8.34 1.19
C PHE A 111 -7.24 -9.21 0.06
N THR A 112 -8.44 -8.90 -0.41
CA THR A 112 -9.11 -9.60 -1.52
C THR A 112 -8.85 -8.86 -2.82
N ARG A 113 -8.62 -9.60 -3.90
CA ARG A 113 -8.41 -9.07 -5.25
C ARG A 113 -9.50 -8.11 -5.66
N PHE A 114 -9.05 -7.04 -6.35
CA PHE A 114 -9.90 -6.10 -7.05
C PHE A 114 -9.24 -5.65 -8.36
N TYR A 115 -9.98 -4.90 -9.13
CA TYR A 115 -9.55 -4.37 -10.42
C TYR A 115 -9.60 -2.86 -10.39
N TYR A 116 -8.74 -2.22 -11.19
CA TYR A 116 -8.69 -0.78 -11.29
C TYR A 116 -8.71 -0.32 -12.74
N TYR A 117 -9.18 0.90 -12.93
CA TYR A 117 -9.04 1.67 -14.16
C TYR A 117 -8.66 3.10 -13.77
N ARG A 118 -7.61 3.62 -14.39
CA ARG A 118 -7.10 4.98 -14.19
C ARG A 118 -7.24 5.75 -15.49
N PRO A 119 -8.36 6.46 -15.75
CA PRO A 119 -8.61 7.14 -17.00
C PRO A 119 -7.77 8.41 -17.19
N SER A 120 -7.22 8.98 -16.10
CA SER A 120 -6.37 10.16 -16.11
C SER A 120 -5.44 10.18 -14.88
N GLU A 121 -4.56 11.17 -14.81
CA GLU A 121 -3.68 11.39 -13.65
C GLU A 121 -4.45 11.56 -12.34
N THR A 122 -5.65 12.13 -12.41
CA THR A 122 -6.44 12.56 -11.26
C THR A 122 -7.70 11.75 -11.01
N GLU A 123 -7.91 10.64 -11.74
CA GLU A 123 -9.13 9.83 -11.59
C GLU A 123 -8.81 8.35 -11.44
N TRP A 124 -9.41 7.73 -10.41
CA TRP A 124 -9.28 6.33 -10.10
C TRP A 124 -10.65 5.66 -9.97
N ILE A 125 -10.81 4.49 -10.56
CA ILE A 125 -12.03 3.69 -10.51
C ILE A 125 -11.64 2.27 -10.13
N LEU A 126 -12.24 1.75 -9.06
CA LEU A 126 -12.00 0.40 -8.55
C LEU A 126 -13.26 -0.45 -8.68
N SER A 127 -13.08 -1.76 -8.88
CA SER A 127 -14.17 -2.73 -8.91
C SER A 127 -13.76 -4.03 -8.22
N PRO A 128 -14.63 -4.67 -7.39
CA PRO A 128 -14.36 -5.99 -6.85
C PRO A 128 -14.39 -7.09 -7.92
N GLU A 129 -14.96 -6.79 -9.08
CA GLU A 129 -15.16 -7.72 -10.18
C GLU A 129 -14.44 -7.24 -11.44
N TYR A 130 -14.08 -8.19 -12.32
CA TYR A 130 -13.49 -7.83 -13.60
C TYR A 130 -14.50 -7.09 -14.47
N ILE A 131 -14.10 -5.92 -14.94
CA ILE A 131 -14.81 -5.13 -15.95
C ILE A 131 -13.90 -4.99 -17.17
N PHE A 132 -14.44 -5.09 -18.38
CA PHE A 132 -13.64 -4.94 -19.58
C PHE A 132 -12.89 -3.59 -19.59
N GLY A 133 -11.59 -3.63 -19.80
CA GLY A 133 -10.69 -2.47 -19.74
C GLY A 133 -10.08 -2.20 -18.37
N PHE A 134 -10.55 -2.87 -17.31
CA PHE A 134 -9.93 -2.81 -15.99
C PHE A 134 -8.78 -3.82 -15.90
N LYS A 135 -7.73 -3.44 -15.19
CA LYS A 135 -6.57 -4.28 -14.85
C LYS A 135 -6.70 -4.80 -13.42
N PRO A 136 -6.17 -5.98 -13.08
CA PRO A 136 -6.07 -6.38 -11.68
C PRO A 136 -5.16 -5.39 -10.94
N ALA A 137 -5.52 -5.04 -9.68
CA ALA A 137 -4.67 -4.20 -8.87
C ALA A 137 -3.27 -4.86 -8.73
N PRO A 138 -2.18 -4.08 -8.76
CA PRO A 138 -0.82 -4.61 -9.00
C PRO A 138 -0.38 -5.69 -8.02
N ALA A 139 -0.78 -5.58 -6.74
CA ALA A 139 -0.46 -6.58 -5.72
C ALA A 139 -0.99 -7.99 -6.03
N PHE A 140 -2.03 -8.09 -6.85
CA PHE A 140 -2.71 -9.37 -7.16
C PHE A 140 -2.25 -9.99 -8.49
N TYR A 141 -1.28 -9.40 -9.15
CA TYR A 141 -0.67 -9.99 -10.35
C TYR A 141 0.84 -10.17 -10.12
N ARG A 142 1.25 -11.40 -9.82
CA ARG A 142 2.59 -11.77 -9.40
C ARG A 142 3.11 -12.96 -10.20
N ASP A 143 4.34 -12.90 -10.66
CA ASP A 143 5.00 -14.02 -11.36
C ASP A 143 4.13 -14.58 -12.52
N GLY A 144 3.44 -13.70 -13.25
CA GLY A 144 2.53 -14.10 -14.32
C GLY A 144 1.21 -14.74 -13.86
N LYS A 145 0.91 -14.73 -12.55
CA LYS A 145 -0.28 -15.35 -11.96
C LYS A 145 -1.20 -14.30 -11.35
N LEU A 146 -2.51 -14.55 -11.51
CA LEU A 146 -3.55 -13.77 -10.86
C LEU A 146 -3.89 -14.41 -9.51
N LEU A 147 -3.70 -13.66 -8.43
CA LEU A 147 -3.95 -14.09 -7.06
C LEU A 147 -5.33 -13.63 -6.60
N ASP A 148 -6.00 -14.44 -5.79
CA ASP A 148 -7.26 -14.05 -5.15
C ASP A 148 -7.05 -13.17 -3.91
N LYS A 149 -5.90 -13.35 -3.24
CA LYS A 149 -5.59 -12.72 -1.98
C LYS A 149 -4.10 -12.39 -1.88
N VAL A 150 -3.80 -11.35 -1.08
CA VAL A 150 -2.48 -11.06 -0.56
C VAL A 150 -2.58 -10.78 0.94
N TYR A 151 -1.54 -11.13 1.67
CA TYR A 151 -1.47 -11.00 3.12
C TYR A 151 -0.37 -10.02 3.48
N VAL A 152 -0.71 -9.02 4.27
CA VAL A 152 0.19 -7.91 4.59
C VAL A 152 0.28 -7.77 6.10
N GLY A 153 1.48 -7.60 6.64
CA GLY A 153 1.69 -7.44 8.07
C GLY A 153 0.83 -6.32 8.64
N LYS A 154 0.09 -6.62 9.71
CA LYS A 154 -0.66 -5.60 10.44
C LYS A 154 0.26 -4.56 11.04
N TYR A 155 1.46 -4.96 11.44
CA TYR A 155 2.46 -4.12 12.08
C TYR A 155 3.68 -3.94 11.18
N ASN A 156 4.42 -2.84 11.39
CA ASN A 156 5.75 -2.73 10.80
C ASN A 156 6.59 -3.95 11.20
N LEU A 157 7.50 -4.34 10.33
CA LEU A 157 8.39 -5.47 10.60
C LEU A 157 9.13 -5.25 11.91
N GLY A 158 8.95 -6.17 12.86
CA GLY A 158 9.55 -6.11 14.19
C GLY A 158 10.86 -6.89 14.30
N ILE A 159 11.59 -6.67 15.39
CA ILE A 159 12.77 -7.44 15.74
C ILE A 159 12.40 -8.94 15.72
N GLY A 160 13.28 -9.77 15.14
CA GLY A 160 12.99 -11.20 14.88
C GLY A 160 12.26 -11.44 13.56
N TYR A 161 12.06 -10.40 12.75
CA TYR A 161 11.39 -10.48 11.43
C TYR A 161 9.96 -11.00 11.56
N VAL A 162 9.18 -10.34 12.41
CA VAL A 162 7.80 -10.73 12.74
C VAL A 162 6.85 -9.52 12.64
N SER A 163 5.56 -9.79 12.39
CA SER A 163 4.47 -8.82 12.49
C SER A 163 3.64 -9.10 13.74
N GLN A 164 4.01 -8.52 14.87
CA GLN A 164 3.38 -8.81 16.18
C GLN A 164 3.21 -7.55 17.00
N SER A 165 2.16 -7.48 17.81
CA SER A 165 1.90 -6.39 18.75
C SER A 165 2.94 -6.37 19.88
N GLY A 166 3.36 -5.16 20.31
CA GLY A 166 4.32 -4.98 21.39
C GLY A 166 5.74 -5.44 21.07
N VAL A 167 6.11 -5.49 19.79
CA VAL A 167 7.47 -5.77 19.34
C VAL A 167 8.09 -4.49 18.81
N GLU A 168 9.35 -4.23 19.14
CA GLU A 168 10.09 -3.10 18.61
C GLU A 168 10.21 -3.21 17.10
N THR A 169 10.04 -2.09 16.40
CA THR A 169 10.19 -2.03 14.94
C THR A 169 11.64 -2.33 14.56
N LEU A 170 11.83 -3.24 13.62
CA LEU A 170 13.14 -3.56 13.06
C LEU A 170 13.63 -2.37 12.25
N SER A 171 14.80 -1.86 12.62
CA SER A 171 15.50 -0.80 11.89
C SER A 171 17.00 -1.03 11.93
N ASN A 172 17.77 -0.19 11.25
CA ASN A 172 19.23 -0.29 11.17
C ASN A 172 19.72 -1.64 10.57
N VAL A 173 18.96 -2.17 9.61
CA VAL A 173 19.27 -3.39 8.86
C VAL A 173 19.09 -3.10 7.38
N ASP A 174 20.05 -3.51 6.54
CA ASP A 174 19.98 -3.31 5.10
C ASP A 174 18.92 -4.19 4.42
N MET A 175 18.51 -3.78 3.22
CA MET A 175 17.42 -4.41 2.48
C MET A 175 17.70 -5.89 2.14
N ASN A 176 18.94 -6.25 1.77
CA ASN A 176 19.33 -7.63 1.46
C ASN A 176 19.18 -8.55 2.67
N THR A 177 19.60 -8.08 3.84
CA THR A 177 19.48 -8.82 5.10
C THR A 177 18.03 -9.04 5.48
N ILE A 178 17.18 -8.00 5.35
CA ILE A 178 15.73 -8.12 5.60
C ILE A 178 15.12 -9.14 4.62
N ARG A 179 15.39 -9.00 3.32
CA ARG A 179 14.88 -9.90 2.27
C ARG A 179 15.25 -11.37 2.55
N THR A 180 16.51 -11.64 2.87
CA THR A 180 16.99 -13.00 3.14
C THR A 180 16.26 -13.65 4.31
N ASN A 181 16.10 -12.90 5.41
CA ASN A 181 15.43 -13.42 6.60
C ASN A 181 13.92 -13.65 6.36
N LEU A 182 13.24 -12.75 5.68
CA LEU A 182 11.81 -12.92 5.34
C LEU A 182 11.58 -14.12 4.42
N ARG A 183 12.42 -14.30 3.41
CA ARG A 183 12.32 -15.45 2.49
C ARG A 183 12.51 -16.79 3.16
N SER A 184 13.38 -16.86 4.17
CA SER A 184 13.55 -18.08 4.97
C SER A 184 12.26 -18.49 5.71
N LYS A 185 11.32 -17.56 5.84
CA LYS A 185 10.00 -17.75 6.44
C LYS A 185 8.85 -17.74 5.41
N GLY A 186 9.15 -17.85 4.11
CA GLY A 186 8.15 -17.79 3.04
C GLY A 186 7.44 -16.42 2.92
N MET A 187 8.10 -15.35 3.31
CA MET A 187 7.58 -13.98 3.27
C MET A 187 8.44 -13.07 2.39
N TYR A 188 7.91 -11.91 2.05
CA TYR A 188 8.54 -10.86 1.28
C TYR A 188 8.47 -9.53 2.03
N MET A 189 9.34 -8.60 1.67
CA MET A 189 9.20 -7.20 2.03
C MET A 189 8.04 -6.57 1.25
N TRP A 190 7.57 -5.41 1.71
CA TRP A 190 6.71 -4.58 0.88
C TRP A 190 7.42 -4.19 -0.40
N ASP A 191 6.66 -4.16 -1.48
CA ASP A 191 7.12 -3.74 -2.79
C ASP A 191 6.22 -2.65 -3.38
N LEU A 192 6.65 -2.09 -4.51
CA LEU A 192 5.93 -1.02 -5.17
C LEU A 192 4.52 -1.44 -5.60
N LYS A 193 4.32 -2.70 -6.03
CA LYS A 193 2.99 -3.20 -6.43
C LYS A 193 2.00 -3.17 -5.26
N TRP A 194 2.44 -3.58 -4.08
CA TRP A 194 1.61 -3.48 -2.88
C TRP A 194 1.37 -2.01 -2.50
N TRP A 195 2.41 -1.20 -2.48
CA TRP A 195 2.30 0.21 -2.09
C TRP A 195 1.33 0.99 -2.98
N GLU A 196 1.41 0.82 -4.29
CA GLU A 196 0.49 1.45 -5.23
C GLU A 196 -0.94 0.90 -5.10
N THR A 197 -1.11 -0.39 -4.77
CA THR A 197 -2.42 -0.97 -4.47
C THR A 197 -3.05 -0.33 -3.23
N LEU A 198 -2.27 -0.11 -2.16
CA LEU A 198 -2.73 0.59 -0.96
C LEU A 198 -3.14 2.04 -1.27
N LYS A 199 -2.34 2.76 -2.08
CA LYS A 199 -2.68 4.13 -2.51
C LYS A 199 -4.04 4.19 -3.23
N MET A 200 -4.33 3.26 -4.14
CA MET A 200 -5.61 3.20 -4.84
C MET A 200 -6.78 3.08 -3.86
N LEU A 201 -6.67 2.18 -2.88
CA LEU A 201 -7.69 1.98 -1.85
C LEU A 201 -7.89 3.24 -1.00
N CYS A 202 -6.80 3.88 -0.55
CA CYS A 202 -6.83 5.11 0.23
C CYS A 202 -7.50 6.26 -0.55
N LEU A 203 -7.08 6.50 -1.79
CA LEU A 203 -7.61 7.58 -2.61
C LEU A 203 -9.12 7.48 -2.81
N VAL A 204 -9.63 6.29 -3.11
CA VAL A 204 -11.08 6.09 -3.30
C VAL A 204 -11.83 6.17 -1.98
N LYS A 205 -11.31 5.54 -0.92
CA LYS A 205 -11.98 5.51 0.38
C LYS A 205 -11.98 6.86 1.07
N TYR A 206 -10.83 7.52 1.14
CA TYR A 206 -10.70 8.78 1.86
C TYR A 206 -11.14 9.98 1.00
N ALA A 207 -11.04 9.86 -0.32
CA ALA A 207 -11.26 10.97 -1.27
C ALA A 207 -10.42 12.20 -0.90
N ASN A 208 -9.16 11.97 -0.56
CA ASN A 208 -8.22 13.01 -0.19
C ASN A 208 -6.79 12.56 -0.55
N CYS A 209 -6.00 13.43 -1.18
CA CYS A 209 -4.58 13.19 -1.46
C CYS A 209 -3.71 13.41 -0.22
N ASP A 210 -4.08 14.37 0.65
CA ASP A 210 -3.45 14.56 1.95
C ASP A 210 -4.07 13.56 2.95
N VAL A 211 -3.55 12.36 2.94
CA VAL A 211 -4.05 11.25 3.76
C VAL A 211 -3.82 11.52 5.25
N GLN A 212 -2.75 12.22 5.59
CA GLN A 212 -2.42 12.58 6.96
C GLN A 212 -3.46 13.49 7.57
N ALA A 213 -3.94 14.47 6.80
CA ALA A 213 -4.95 15.42 7.27
C ALA A 213 -6.33 14.76 7.49
N CYS A 214 -6.64 13.67 6.79
CA CYS A 214 -7.97 13.04 6.89
C CYS A 214 -7.99 11.77 7.74
N ASN A 215 -6.89 10.99 7.81
CA ASN A 215 -6.83 9.76 8.60
C ASN A 215 -5.98 9.91 9.87
N SER A 216 -4.71 10.21 9.74
CA SER A 216 -3.75 10.55 10.80
C SER A 216 -2.38 10.75 10.17
N ALA A 217 -1.51 11.49 10.83
CA ALA A 217 -0.12 11.66 10.39
C ALA A 217 0.76 10.40 10.61
N GLY A 218 0.24 9.36 11.26
CA GLY A 218 1.06 8.24 11.71
C GLY A 218 1.97 8.64 12.87
N TYR A 219 2.78 7.70 13.34
CA TYR A 219 3.72 8.00 14.41
C TYR A 219 4.86 8.89 13.88
N ASN A 220 4.93 10.11 14.36
CA ASN A 220 5.89 11.13 13.93
C ASN A 220 6.39 12.04 15.05
N SER A 221 6.55 11.50 16.26
CA SER A 221 6.94 12.26 17.48
C SER A 221 8.45 12.46 17.66
N GLY A 222 9.28 12.01 16.72
CA GLY A 222 10.74 12.09 16.79
C GLY A 222 11.41 10.92 17.51
N ASP A 223 10.66 9.97 18.05
CA ASP A 223 11.17 8.75 18.65
C ASP A 223 11.27 7.64 17.60
N ARG A 224 12.43 7.02 17.45
CA ARG A 224 12.78 6.23 16.23
C ARG A 224 12.38 4.77 16.28
N THR A 225 12.18 4.24 17.46
CA THR A 225 11.87 2.82 17.66
C THR A 225 10.65 2.69 18.52
N TYR A 226 9.49 2.91 17.91
CA TYR A 226 8.24 2.77 18.62
C TYR A 226 7.72 1.33 18.47
N PRO A 227 7.48 0.62 19.58
CA PRO A 227 6.91 -0.71 19.50
C PRO A 227 5.56 -0.71 18.81
N SER A 228 5.27 -1.76 18.07
CA SER A 228 3.97 -1.97 17.43
C SER A 228 2.85 -2.22 18.46
N GLY A 229 1.60 -2.13 18.00
CA GLY A 229 0.41 -2.40 18.82
C GLY A 229 -0.21 -1.18 19.47
N ASN A 230 0.31 0.02 19.20
CA ASN A 230 -0.19 1.26 19.77
C ASN A 230 -1.53 1.72 19.17
N ALA A 231 -1.92 1.20 18.02
CA ALA A 231 -3.23 1.43 17.41
C ALA A 231 -4.22 0.26 17.62
N ASP A 232 -3.90 -0.74 18.42
CA ASP A 232 -4.75 -1.92 18.64
C ASP A 232 -6.12 -1.59 19.25
N ASN A 233 -6.25 -0.46 19.95
CA ASN A 233 -7.50 -0.01 20.56
C ASN A 233 -8.40 0.79 19.59
N VAL A 234 -7.95 1.14 18.39
CA VAL A 234 -8.77 1.84 17.41
C VAL A 234 -9.94 0.96 16.99
N ARG A 235 -11.16 1.52 17.03
CA ARG A 235 -12.41 0.77 16.85
C ARG A 235 -12.76 0.43 15.39
N GLY A 236 -11.94 0.85 14.42
CA GLY A 236 -12.17 0.64 12.99
C GLY A 236 -10.92 0.12 12.28
N LEU A 237 -10.99 0.12 10.97
CA LEU A 237 -9.85 -0.22 10.11
C LEU A 237 -8.93 0.98 9.86
N ASP A 238 -9.40 2.19 10.14
CA ASP A 238 -8.69 3.43 9.88
C ASP A 238 -8.85 4.41 11.03
N GLY A 239 -7.82 5.19 11.30
CA GLY A 239 -7.81 6.19 12.35
C GLY A 239 -6.66 6.05 13.34
N SER A 240 -6.73 6.75 14.44
CA SER A 240 -5.72 6.75 15.52
C SER A 240 -6.38 6.69 16.90
N ASN A 241 -5.58 6.53 17.98
CA ASN A 241 -6.16 6.36 19.31
C ASN A 241 -6.95 7.57 19.80
N THR A 242 -6.51 8.79 19.53
CA THR A 242 -7.15 10.00 20.10
C THR A 242 -7.78 10.89 19.05
N SER A 243 -7.05 11.30 18.02
CA SER A 243 -7.56 12.20 16.99
C SER A 243 -6.72 12.14 15.69
N ILE A 244 -7.24 12.73 14.63
CA ILE A 244 -6.61 12.79 13.30
C ILE A 244 -5.25 13.53 13.35
N ALA A 245 -5.11 14.58 14.13
CA ALA A 245 -3.95 15.48 14.12
C ALA A 245 -2.84 15.10 15.11
N THR A 246 -2.82 13.88 15.61
CA THR A 246 -1.84 13.44 16.61
C THR A 246 -0.65 12.73 15.96
N ASN A 247 0.49 12.84 16.67
CA ASN A 247 1.71 12.10 16.35
C ASN A 247 1.65 10.66 16.87
N GLU A 248 0.50 10.02 16.73
CA GLU A 248 0.25 8.68 17.24
C GLU A 248 0.23 7.66 16.14
N ALA A 249 0.46 6.40 16.52
CA ALA A 249 0.25 5.28 15.62
C ALA A 249 -1.17 5.31 15.03
N CYS A 250 -1.28 5.10 13.73
CA CYS A 250 -2.55 5.08 13.04
C CYS A 250 -2.79 3.73 12.34
N LEU A 251 -4.05 3.43 12.12
CA LEU A 251 -4.47 2.35 11.22
C LEU A 251 -4.84 2.90 9.85
N THR A 252 -4.39 2.22 8.82
CA THR A 252 -4.77 2.40 7.42
C THR A 252 -5.15 1.03 6.89
N PHE A 253 -6.44 0.78 6.66
CA PHE A 253 -6.97 -0.57 6.34
C PHE A 253 -6.54 -1.65 7.35
N GLY A 254 -6.47 -1.31 8.63
CA GLY A 254 -6.04 -2.21 9.69
C GLY A 254 -4.52 -2.37 9.83
N ILE A 255 -3.73 -1.77 8.96
CA ILE A 255 -2.27 -1.77 9.01
C ILE A 255 -1.81 -0.61 9.89
N GLU A 256 -1.07 -0.91 10.95
CA GLU A 256 -0.49 0.10 11.84
C GLU A 256 0.74 0.76 11.21
N ASN A 257 0.76 2.09 11.21
CA ASN A 257 1.85 2.90 10.67
C ASN A 257 2.27 2.47 9.26
N ALA A 258 1.29 2.35 8.36
CA ALA A 258 1.60 2.15 6.94
C ALA A 258 2.55 3.26 6.43
N TYR A 259 2.42 4.46 6.94
CA TYR A 259 3.37 5.58 6.83
C TYR A 259 3.71 6.12 8.22
N GLY A 260 4.81 6.88 8.33
CA GLY A 260 5.40 7.29 9.62
C GLY A 260 6.18 6.16 10.30
N ASN A 261 6.67 6.38 11.49
CA ASN A 261 7.52 5.51 12.32
C ASN A 261 8.91 5.23 11.73
N VAL A 262 8.99 4.48 10.64
CA VAL A 262 10.22 4.24 9.87
C VAL A 262 9.94 4.37 8.38
N TRP A 263 10.92 4.79 7.61
CA TRP A 263 10.89 4.66 6.15
C TRP A 263 10.78 3.20 5.75
N LYS A 264 9.93 2.89 4.79
CA LYS A 264 9.78 1.54 4.27
C LYS A 264 10.61 1.37 3.01
N PHE A 265 11.54 0.44 3.04
CA PHE A 265 12.17 -0.05 1.82
C PHE A 265 11.11 -0.61 0.88
N MET A 266 11.21 -0.27 -0.40
CA MET A 266 10.40 -0.85 -1.46
C MET A 266 11.21 -1.90 -2.20
N ASP A 267 10.93 -3.16 -1.95
CA ASP A 267 11.59 -4.25 -2.68
C ASP A 267 11.17 -4.27 -4.15
N GLY A 268 12.02 -4.78 -5.01
CA GLY A 268 11.72 -4.90 -6.44
C GLY A 268 11.86 -3.62 -7.25
N VAL A 269 12.22 -2.48 -6.65
CA VAL A 269 12.38 -1.22 -7.36
C VAL A 269 13.65 -0.49 -6.92
N PHE A 270 14.40 -0.01 -7.92
CA PHE A 270 15.59 0.83 -7.74
C PHE A 270 15.49 2.05 -8.64
N CYS A 271 16.22 3.09 -8.30
CA CYS A 271 16.35 4.28 -9.12
C CYS A 271 17.80 4.45 -9.59
N ASN A 272 17.98 4.79 -10.85
CA ASN A 272 19.26 5.27 -11.34
C ASN A 272 19.05 6.50 -12.22
N ASP A 273 19.71 7.60 -11.86
CA ASP A 273 19.61 8.89 -12.55
C ASP A 273 18.15 9.29 -12.84
N TYR A 274 17.30 9.14 -11.81
CA TYR A 274 15.86 9.47 -11.83
C TYR A 274 14.99 8.58 -12.72
N TYR A 275 15.49 7.47 -13.23
CA TYR A 275 14.69 6.42 -13.85
C TYR A 275 14.44 5.28 -12.87
N LEU A 276 13.20 4.81 -12.78
CA LEU A 276 12.85 3.65 -11.98
C LEU A 276 13.07 2.36 -12.78
N TYR A 277 13.57 1.36 -12.11
CA TYR A 277 13.86 0.02 -12.61
C TYR A 277 13.12 -0.99 -11.74
N PHE A 278 12.36 -1.87 -12.37
CA PHE A 278 11.46 -2.82 -11.68
C PHE A 278 11.86 -4.24 -11.96
N LYS A 279 11.65 -5.11 -10.96
CA LYS A 279 11.75 -6.55 -11.11
C LYS A 279 10.79 -7.22 -10.15
N GLU A 280 10.25 -8.39 -10.52
CA GLU A 280 9.46 -9.18 -9.58
C GLU A 280 10.32 -9.56 -8.37
N VAL A 281 9.77 -9.38 -7.17
CA VAL A 281 10.55 -9.60 -5.93
C VAL A 281 11.01 -11.04 -5.80
N SER A 282 10.25 -12.02 -6.27
CA SER A 282 10.61 -13.44 -6.30
C SER A 282 11.90 -13.73 -7.08
N GLU A 283 12.24 -12.89 -8.06
CA GLU A 283 13.40 -13.04 -8.94
C GLU A 283 14.66 -12.32 -8.42
N ILE A 284 14.55 -11.53 -7.34
CA ILE A 284 15.67 -10.75 -6.81
C ILE A 284 16.35 -11.55 -5.71
N THR A 285 17.60 -11.91 -5.89
CA THR A 285 18.42 -12.55 -4.85
C THR A 285 19.21 -11.53 -4.04
N ASN A 286 19.78 -10.53 -4.71
CA ASN A 286 20.57 -9.47 -4.08
C ASN A 286 20.23 -8.13 -4.73
N ASP A 287 20.47 -7.04 -4.01
CA ASP A 287 20.38 -5.70 -4.55
C ASP A 287 21.44 -5.47 -5.64
N PRO A 288 21.14 -4.62 -6.64
CA PRO A 288 22.13 -4.23 -7.63
C PRO A 288 23.27 -3.46 -6.96
N THR A 289 24.51 -3.82 -7.24
CA THR A 289 25.71 -3.14 -6.73
C THR A 289 26.27 -2.15 -7.74
N SER A 290 25.83 -2.24 -8.99
CA SER A 290 26.23 -1.38 -10.10
C SER A 290 25.07 -1.13 -11.04
N VAL A 291 25.23 -0.12 -11.91
CA VAL A 291 24.24 0.16 -12.98
C VAL A 291 24.13 -1.00 -13.96
N ALA A 292 25.20 -1.76 -14.16
CA ALA A 292 25.19 -2.93 -15.07
C ALA A 292 24.20 -4.02 -14.57
N ASP A 293 24.03 -4.16 -13.26
CA ASP A 293 23.10 -5.14 -12.66
C ASP A 293 21.63 -4.79 -12.97
N LEU A 294 21.33 -3.54 -13.33
CA LEU A 294 19.99 -3.10 -13.74
C LEU A 294 19.59 -3.58 -15.15
N SER A 295 20.50 -4.17 -15.91
CA SER A 295 20.22 -4.65 -17.29
C SER A 295 19.13 -5.75 -17.35
N VAL A 296 18.84 -6.40 -16.23
CA VAL A 296 17.81 -7.44 -16.11
C VAL A 296 16.52 -6.94 -15.41
N TYR A 297 16.40 -5.62 -15.26
CA TYR A 297 15.22 -4.94 -14.72
C TYR A 297 14.46 -4.23 -15.83
N ASP A 298 13.16 -4.16 -15.71
CA ASP A 298 12.33 -3.33 -16.59
C ASP A 298 12.50 -1.86 -16.22
N LYS A 299 12.86 -1.04 -17.20
CA LYS A 299 13.08 0.38 -17.01
C LYS A 299 11.82 1.17 -17.36
N MET A 300 11.38 2.07 -16.47
CA MET A 300 10.36 3.04 -16.80
C MET A 300 10.84 4.00 -17.90
N ALA A 301 10.02 4.23 -18.94
CA ALA A 301 10.40 5.05 -20.09
C ALA A 301 10.69 6.51 -19.72
N ASN A 302 9.88 7.08 -18.82
CA ASN A 302 10.01 8.46 -18.35
C ASN A 302 10.73 8.52 -17.01
N ASN A 303 11.54 9.55 -16.81
CA ASN A 303 12.14 9.82 -15.51
C ASN A 303 11.10 10.36 -14.53
N ILE A 304 11.36 10.14 -13.24
CA ILE A 304 10.69 10.85 -12.15
C ILE A 304 11.30 12.24 -11.99
N ALA A 305 10.77 13.06 -11.09
CA ALA A 305 11.26 14.42 -10.84
C ALA A 305 12.78 14.45 -10.59
N VAL A 306 13.47 15.33 -11.29
CA VAL A 306 14.93 15.47 -11.20
C VAL A 306 15.30 16.41 -10.06
N GLY A 307 16.20 15.99 -9.18
CA GLY A 307 16.58 16.72 -7.97
C GLY A 307 15.57 16.53 -6.83
N GLY A 308 15.40 17.54 -6.01
CA GLY A 308 14.53 17.51 -4.83
C GLY A 308 15.32 17.22 -3.55
N ASN A 309 15.13 18.10 -2.58
CA ASN A 309 15.64 17.95 -1.22
C ASN A 309 14.66 18.66 -0.29
N ASN A 310 13.86 17.92 0.46
CA ASN A 310 12.69 18.43 1.16
C ASN A 310 11.73 19.19 0.20
N ALA A 311 11.52 18.65 -0.98
CA ALA A 311 10.67 19.28 -1.97
C ALA A 311 9.24 18.76 -1.80
N GLU A 312 8.28 19.67 -1.62
CA GLU A 312 6.87 19.33 -1.55
C GLU A 312 6.39 18.79 -2.90
N LEU A 313 5.66 17.70 -2.86
CA LEU A 313 5.16 17.01 -4.06
C LEU A 313 3.97 17.74 -4.67
N LYS A 314 4.05 18.06 -5.97
CA LYS A 314 2.98 18.74 -6.69
C LYS A 314 2.20 17.85 -7.63
N THR A 315 2.86 17.08 -8.46
CA THR A 315 2.21 16.15 -9.40
C THR A 315 2.87 14.78 -9.39
N LEU A 316 2.10 13.76 -9.74
CA LEU A 316 2.54 12.38 -9.84
C LEU A 316 2.71 11.98 -11.31
N THR A 317 3.55 10.97 -11.55
CA THR A 317 3.70 10.38 -12.88
C THR A 317 2.39 9.76 -13.35
N PHE A 318 2.18 9.85 -14.66
CA PHE A 318 1.18 9.08 -15.37
C PHE A 318 1.82 8.47 -16.61
N ASN A 319 1.95 7.15 -16.62
CA ASN A 319 2.55 6.41 -17.73
C ASN A 319 1.57 5.34 -18.20
N THR A 320 1.37 5.21 -19.51
CA THR A 320 0.42 4.23 -20.08
C THR A 320 0.86 2.78 -19.87
N ASP A 321 2.17 2.52 -19.78
CA ASP A 321 2.70 1.16 -19.61
C ASP A 321 2.62 0.70 -18.17
N TYR A 322 2.84 1.64 -17.22
CA TYR A 322 2.80 1.44 -15.78
C TYR A 322 1.83 2.43 -15.14
N ASP A 323 0.57 2.44 -15.61
CA ASP A 323 -0.46 3.40 -15.20
C ASP A 323 -0.82 3.32 -13.70
N TYR A 324 -0.42 2.27 -13.02
CA TYR A 324 -0.57 2.16 -11.59
C TYR A 324 0.46 2.95 -10.78
N ILE A 325 1.62 3.30 -11.36
CA ILE A 325 2.69 3.97 -10.62
C ILE A 325 2.38 5.45 -10.43
N THR A 326 2.55 5.91 -9.18
CA THR A 326 2.35 7.29 -8.74
C THR A 326 3.63 7.84 -8.11
N ALA A 327 4.73 7.82 -8.85
CA ALA A 327 5.99 8.41 -8.43
C ALA A 327 5.99 9.95 -8.64
N PRO A 328 6.83 10.72 -7.92
CA PRO A 328 6.93 12.17 -8.07
C PRO A 328 7.26 12.60 -9.50
N GLN A 329 6.52 13.59 -10.04
CA GLN A 329 6.77 14.17 -11.37
C GLN A 329 7.22 15.62 -11.29
N THR A 330 6.57 16.43 -10.46
CA THR A 330 6.98 17.82 -10.19
C THR A 330 6.82 18.13 -8.71
N PHE A 331 7.49 19.17 -8.25
CA PHE A 331 7.43 19.65 -6.88
C PHE A 331 7.11 21.15 -6.81
N GLY A 332 6.70 21.62 -5.65
CA GLY A 332 6.14 22.93 -5.33
C GLY A 332 4.85 22.75 -4.55
N ASP A 333 4.19 23.84 -4.20
CA ASP A 333 2.88 23.78 -3.52
C ASP A 333 1.93 22.88 -4.28
N GLY A 334 1.44 21.82 -3.63
CA GLY A 334 0.63 20.77 -4.23
C GLY A 334 -0.42 20.19 -3.29
N PRO A 335 -1.29 19.28 -3.78
CA PRO A 335 -2.40 18.75 -3.01
C PRO A 335 -2.03 17.61 -2.05
N TYR A 336 -0.80 17.13 -2.06
CA TYR A 336 -0.40 15.92 -1.34
C TYR A 336 0.12 16.19 0.07
N ASN A 337 0.74 17.37 0.30
CA ASN A 337 1.45 17.72 1.53
C ASN A 337 2.55 16.71 1.93
N ASP A 338 3.06 15.98 0.97
CA ASP A 338 4.09 14.95 1.09
C ASP A 338 5.39 15.41 0.42
N TYR A 339 6.53 14.98 0.96
CA TYR A 339 7.83 15.42 0.49
C TYR A 339 8.51 14.39 -0.39
N TYR A 340 9.44 14.90 -1.18
CA TYR A 340 10.27 14.14 -2.09
C TYR A 340 11.77 14.45 -1.89
N TRP A 341 12.59 13.39 -1.98
CA TRP A 341 14.04 13.47 -1.97
C TRP A 341 14.60 12.67 -3.13
N GLY A 342 15.30 13.35 -4.05
CA GLY A 342 15.91 12.73 -5.22
C GLY A 342 17.39 13.07 -5.35
N GLN A 343 18.19 12.07 -5.73
CA GLN A 343 19.61 12.22 -6.03
C GLN A 343 19.98 11.31 -7.21
N SER A 344 20.92 11.77 -8.05
CA SER A 344 21.47 10.98 -9.16
C SER A 344 22.25 9.74 -8.69
N GLY A 345 22.49 8.81 -9.60
CA GLY A 345 23.17 7.54 -9.36
C GLY A 345 22.23 6.44 -8.90
N LEU A 346 22.79 5.26 -8.61
CA LEU A 346 22.03 4.07 -8.18
C LEU A 346 21.55 4.24 -6.74
N ARG A 347 20.23 4.11 -6.53
CA ARG A 347 19.52 4.42 -5.27
C ARG A 347 18.49 3.37 -4.93
N GLU A 348 18.28 3.16 -3.64
CA GLU A 348 17.11 2.47 -3.09
C GLU A 348 15.89 3.38 -3.12
N CYS A 349 14.70 2.79 -3.19
CA CYS A 349 13.44 3.50 -3.07
C CYS A 349 12.85 3.32 -1.67
N LEU A 350 12.50 4.44 -1.04
CA LEU A 350 11.92 4.52 0.29
C LEU A 350 10.59 5.27 0.23
N VAL A 351 9.62 4.86 1.01
CA VAL A 351 8.29 5.48 1.07
C VAL A 351 7.78 5.66 2.49
N GLY A 352 6.71 6.44 2.64
CA GLY A 352 5.94 6.56 3.86
C GLY A 352 6.51 7.49 4.92
N GLY A 353 7.79 7.81 4.85
CA GLY A 353 8.45 8.67 5.84
C GLY A 353 8.69 7.99 7.19
N ASP A 354 9.34 8.70 8.09
CA ASP A 354 9.68 8.26 9.44
C ASP A 354 9.08 9.16 10.53
N ALA A 355 9.47 8.90 11.77
CA ALA A 355 9.03 9.64 12.95
C ALA A 355 9.46 11.12 12.99
N TRP A 356 10.32 11.58 12.08
CA TRP A 356 10.87 12.94 12.06
C TRP A 356 10.18 13.87 11.08
N LEU A 357 9.43 13.32 10.11
CA LEU A 357 8.88 14.11 9.01
C LEU A 357 7.65 14.93 9.40
N GLY A 358 7.04 14.65 10.54
CA GLY A 358 5.81 15.35 10.93
C GLY A 358 4.71 15.20 9.87
N GLY A 359 4.00 16.26 9.59
CA GLY A 359 2.93 16.29 8.59
C GLY A 359 3.40 16.11 7.13
N SER A 360 4.72 16.15 6.88
CA SER A 360 5.28 15.96 5.53
C SER A 360 5.57 14.49 5.20
N GLY A 361 5.34 13.58 6.16
CA GLY A 361 5.45 12.14 5.98
C GLY A 361 4.08 11.53 5.68
N GLY A 362 3.92 10.77 4.60
CA GLY A 362 2.62 10.23 4.26
C GLY A 362 2.64 9.21 3.13
N LEU A 363 1.47 8.97 2.57
CA LEU A 363 1.25 7.91 1.59
C LEU A 363 2.00 8.15 0.26
N PHE A 364 2.22 9.41 -0.12
CA PHE A 364 2.89 9.79 -1.37
C PHE A 364 4.34 10.20 -1.19
N VAL A 365 4.85 10.21 0.05
CA VAL A 365 6.27 10.44 0.32
C VAL A 365 7.11 9.42 -0.41
N PHE A 366 8.11 9.93 -1.14
CA PHE A 366 8.99 9.10 -1.96
C PHE A 366 10.42 9.61 -1.87
N ALA A 367 11.36 8.70 -1.65
CA ALA A 367 12.76 9.07 -1.56
C ALA A 367 13.66 8.12 -2.36
N VAL A 368 14.52 8.71 -3.20
CA VAL A 368 15.54 8.04 -4.00
C VAL A 368 16.87 8.78 -3.86
N HIS A 369 17.28 9.03 -2.61
CA HIS A 369 18.52 9.76 -2.33
C HIS A 369 19.57 8.91 -1.61
N ARG A 370 19.21 7.73 -1.13
CA ARG A 370 20.12 6.84 -0.42
C ARG A 370 20.75 5.82 -1.35
N ALA A 371 22.03 5.58 -1.16
CA ALA A 371 22.75 4.55 -1.90
C ALA A 371 22.23 3.16 -1.52
N VAL A 372 22.39 2.20 -2.43
CA VAL A 372 22.02 0.80 -2.18
C VAL A 372 22.89 0.19 -1.08
N GLY A 373 22.30 -0.65 -0.23
CA GLY A 373 22.96 -1.37 0.87
C GLY A 373 23.12 -0.56 2.15
N ILE A 374 22.39 0.56 2.32
CA ILE A 374 22.44 1.36 3.54
C ILE A 374 21.52 0.79 4.60
N ALA A 375 22.05 0.67 5.83
CA ALA A 375 21.29 0.48 7.06
C ALA A 375 21.21 1.82 7.81
N ASP A 376 20.04 2.18 8.31
CA ASP A 376 19.82 3.38 9.11
C ASP A 376 18.73 3.11 10.17
N VAL A 377 18.86 3.77 11.31
CA VAL A 377 17.88 3.64 12.42
C VAL A 377 16.48 4.13 12.05
N ASN A 378 16.36 4.87 10.95
CA ASN A 378 15.08 5.36 10.43
C ASN A 378 14.49 4.44 9.36
N TYR A 379 15.18 3.39 8.90
CA TYR A 379 14.77 2.53 7.80
C TYR A 379 14.36 1.16 8.29
N GLY A 380 13.24 0.71 7.81
CA GLY A 380 12.64 -0.57 8.10
C GLY A 380 11.83 -1.08 6.92
N SER A 381 10.87 -1.94 7.17
CA SER A 381 9.98 -2.48 6.13
C SER A 381 8.63 -2.87 6.71
N GLY A 382 7.66 -3.06 5.83
CA GLY A 382 6.54 -3.93 6.07
C GLY A 382 6.82 -5.33 5.55
N VAL A 383 5.95 -6.28 5.87
CA VAL A 383 6.05 -7.68 5.47
C VAL A 383 4.78 -8.12 4.75
N MET A 384 4.92 -9.02 3.78
CA MET A 384 3.79 -9.59 3.04
C MET A 384 4.09 -11.01 2.57
N TRP A 385 3.02 -11.75 2.19
CA TRP A 385 3.13 -13.00 1.45
C TRP A 385 1.90 -13.22 0.54
N TYR A 386 2.01 -14.15 -0.41
CA TYR A 386 0.97 -14.44 -1.40
C TYR A 386 1.07 -15.86 -1.97
#